data_5a4fbeaea51a56bf3ecb377bb035ab17
#
_entry.id   5a4fbeaea51a56bf3ecb377bb035ab17
#
_cell.length_a   1.000
_cell.length_b   1.000
_cell.length_c   1.000
_cell.angle_alpha   90.00
_cell.angle_beta   90.00
_cell.angle_gamma   90.00
#
_symmetry.space_group_name_H-M   'P 1'
#
loop_
_entity.id
_entity.type
_entity.pdbx_description
1 polymer ?
#
loop_
_entity_poly.entity_id
_entity_poly.type
_entity_poly.pdbx_seq_one_letter_code
_entity_poly.pdbx_strand_id
1 'polypeptide(L)'
;MNMLGNKLRSLRKEKGLTQVQLSKELNEKFSLNTDRVMISKWETGFQTPVVGTLKYIAKYFNVSLDYLNGDELSDENLFSKYTNIMPIKTQRIPLLGEIACGEPIYADEDRESYIEIGTDIKADFCLRAKGDSMINARILDGDIVFIRKQPIVDNGEIAAVIIDDEATLKRVYYYPQSGKLVLTPENPAYEPLVYIGEELNEIKILGKAVAFQSDVK
;
A
#
# COMPACT_ATOMS: atom_id res chain seq x y z
N MET A 1 -28.40 -11.67 17.84
CA MET A 1 -28.24 -10.21 17.67
C MET A 1 -28.76 -9.83 16.28
N ASN A 2 -29.69 -8.87 16.16
CA ASN A 2 -30.31 -8.54 14.87
C ASN A 2 -29.41 -7.59 14.06
N MET A 3 -28.38 -8.13 13.41
CA MET A 3 -27.42 -7.33 12.63
C MET A 3 -28.07 -6.65 11.42
N LEU A 4 -28.90 -7.38 10.67
CA LEU A 4 -29.60 -6.85 9.49
C LEU A 4 -30.48 -5.64 9.85
N GLY A 5 -31.29 -5.75 10.88
CA GLY A 5 -32.20 -4.66 11.28
C GLY A 5 -31.45 -3.41 11.74
N ASN A 6 -30.37 -3.58 12.47
CA ASN A 6 -29.52 -2.46 12.89
C ASN A 6 -28.87 -1.76 11.69
N LYS A 7 -28.35 -2.51 10.71
CA LYS A 7 -27.75 -1.94 9.49
C LYS A 7 -28.81 -1.23 8.63
N LEU A 8 -29.97 -1.84 8.45
CA LEU A 8 -31.07 -1.20 7.74
C LEU A 8 -31.48 0.14 8.38
N ARG A 9 -31.57 0.15 9.72
CA ARG A 9 -31.89 1.36 10.48
C ARG A 9 -30.80 2.43 10.34
N SER A 10 -29.53 2.07 10.38
CA SER A 10 -28.41 3.01 10.18
C SER A 10 -28.45 3.62 8.78
N LEU A 11 -28.52 2.81 7.73
CA LEU A 11 -28.61 3.26 6.34
C LEU A 11 -29.78 4.21 6.09
N ARG A 12 -30.95 3.88 6.67
CA ARG A 12 -32.12 4.75 6.56
C ARG A 12 -31.89 6.11 7.23
N LYS A 13 -31.30 6.11 8.44
CA LYS A 13 -30.99 7.33 9.18
C LYS A 13 -29.93 8.19 8.50
N GLU A 14 -28.91 7.57 7.92
CA GLU A 14 -27.87 8.25 7.14
C GLU A 14 -28.44 8.98 5.93
N LYS A 15 -29.49 8.41 5.30
CA LYS A 15 -30.26 9.10 4.24
C LYS A 15 -31.30 10.10 4.77
N GLY A 16 -31.43 10.28 6.08
CA GLY A 16 -32.41 11.21 6.68
C GLY A 16 -33.85 10.76 6.56
N LEU A 17 -34.12 9.49 6.24
CA LEU A 17 -35.47 9.01 5.95
C LEU A 17 -36.17 8.50 7.20
N THR A 18 -37.50 8.79 7.26
CA THR A 18 -38.42 8.10 8.19
C THR A 18 -38.76 6.70 7.65
N GLN A 19 -39.27 5.79 8.49
CA GLN A 19 -39.72 4.46 8.06
C GLN A 19 -40.84 4.55 7.00
N VAL A 20 -41.70 5.56 7.08
CA VAL A 20 -42.76 5.82 6.08
C VAL A 20 -42.15 6.22 4.74
N GLN A 21 -41.21 7.13 4.76
CA GLN A 21 -40.53 7.58 3.53
C GLN A 21 -39.78 6.44 2.86
N LEU A 22 -39.02 5.62 3.64
CA LEU A 22 -38.31 4.47 3.09
C LEU A 22 -39.29 3.48 2.42
N SER A 23 -40.41 3.15 3.05
CA SER A 23 -41.40 2.24 2.44
C SER A 23 -41.97 2.81 1.14
N LYS A 24 -42.27 4.11 1.12
CA LYS A 24 -42.78 4.80 -0.09
C LYS A 24 -41.75 4.75 -1.22
N GLU A 25 -40.49 5.11 -0.97
CA GLU A 25 -39.42 5.11 -1.98
C GLU A 25 -39.11 3.71 -2.51
N LEU A 26 -39.11 2.69 -1.66
CA LEU A 26 -38.96 1.29 -2.08
C LEU A 26 -40.09 0.83 -3.00
N ASN A 27 -41.36 1.21 -2.67
CA ASN A 27 -42.50 0.87 -3.49
C ASN A 27 -42.49 1.58 -4.84
N GLU A 28 -42.18 2.90 -4.86
CA GLU A 28 -42.09 3.67 -6.10
C GLU A 28 -40.99 3.18 -7.03
N LYS A 29 -39.81 2.87 -6.46
CA LYS A 29 -38.62 2.51 -7.27
C LYS A 29 -38.59 1.08 -7.75
N PHE A 30 -39.18 0.15 -6.98
CA PHE A 30 -39.06 -1.29 -7.24
C PHE A 30 -40.41 -2.02 -7.28
N SER A 31 -41.53 -1.28 -7.26
CA SER A 31 -42.88 -1.85 -7.27
C SER A 31 -43.12 -2.87 -6.14
N LEU A 32 -42.51 -2.62 -4.99
CA LEU A 32 -42.69 -3.41 -3.79
C LEU A 32 -44.01 -3.01 -3.11
N ASN A 33 -44.55 -3.89 -2.28
CA ASN A 33 -45.72 -3.59 -1.45
C ASN A 33 -45.29 -3.62 0.03
N THR A 34 -44.46 -2.63 0.40
CA THR A 34 -43.97 -2.47 1.77
C THR A 34 -44.71 -1.33 2.49
N ASP A 35 -44.84 -1.43 3.79
CA ASP A 35 -45.39 -0.41 4.64
C ASP A 35 -44.47 -0.04 5.83
N ARG A 36 -44.85 0.98 6.60
CA ARG A 36 -44.10 1.39 7.80
C ARG A 36 -43.91 0.24 8.79
N VAL A 37 -44.95 -0.60 8.97
CA VAL A 37 -44.97 -1.64 9.97
C VAL A 37 -43.96 -2.74 9.58
N MET A 38 -43.89 -3.08 8.29
CA MET A 38 -42.90 -4.00 7.77
C MET A 38 -41.47 -3.47 7.99
N ILE A 39 -41.20 -2.21 7.64
CA ILE A 39 -39.89 -1.59 7.90
C ILE A 39 -39.55 -1.65 9.39
N SER A 40 -40.49 -1.31 10.27
CA SER A 40 -40.28 -1.37 11.71
C SER A 40 -39.96 -2.79 12.20
N LYS A 41 -40.68 -3.80 11.72
CA LYS A 41 -40.46 -5.21 12.08
C LYS A 41 -39.08 -5.69 11.61
N TRP A 42 -38.62 -5.27 10.44
CA TRP A 42 -37.30 -5.59 9.92
C TRP A 42 -36.18 -4.92 10.76
N GLU A 43 -36.33 -3.65 11.07
CA GLU A 43 -35.35 -2.91 11.89
C GLU A 43 -35.25 -3.43 13.32
N THR A 44 -36.35 -3.94 13.88
CA THR A 44 -36.37 -4.52 15.24
C THR A 44 -35.99 -6.01 15.26
N GLY A 45 -35.92 -6.66 14.08
CA GLY A 45 -35.62 -8.09 13.97
C GLY A 45 -36.81 -9.01 14.31
N PHE A 46 -38.01 -8.44 14.45
CA PHE A 46 -39.22 -9.24 14.65
C PHE A 46 -39.56 -10.08 13.42
N GLN A 47 -39.19 -9.58 12.23
CA GLN A 47 -39.35 -10.28 10.96
C GLN A 47 -38.18 -9.97 10.04
N THR A 48 -37.75 -10.95 9.24
CA THR A 48 -36.72 -10.76 8.21
C THR A 48 -37.38 -10.58 6.85
N PRO A 49 -36.94 -9.61 6.02
CA PRO A 49 -37.40 -9.48 4.64
C PRO A 49 -37.05 -10.76 3.86
N VAL A 50 -37.89 -11.14 2.90
CA VAL A 50 -37.57 -12.21 1.97
C VAL A 50 -36.38 -11.81 1.07
N VAL A 51 -35.62 -12.80 0.58
CA VAL A 51 -34.40 -12.56 -0.22
C VAL A 51 -34.61 -11.61 -1.39
N GLY A 52 -35.77 -11.72 -2.06
CA GLY A 52 -36.14 -10.78 -3.14
C GLY A 52 -36.19 -9.33 -2.69
N THR A 53 -36.83 -9.06 -1.56
CA THR A 53 -36.92 -7.72 -0.97
C THR A 53 -35.56 -7.22 -0.50
N LEU A 54 -34.74 -8.10 0.10
CA LEU A 54 -33.37 -7.75 0.51
C LEU A 54 -32.50 -7.30 -0.67
N LYS A 55 -32.63 -7.93 -1.85
CA LYS A 55 -31.92 -7.50 -3.06
C LYS A 55 -32.28 -6.07 -3.46
N TYR A 56 -33.54 -5.70 -3.36
CA TYR A 56 -33.99 -4.33 -3.67
C TYR A 56 -33.55 -3.32 -2.61
N ILE A 57 -33.57 -3.70 -1.34
CA ILE A 57 -33.05 -2.86 -0.24
C ILE A 57 -31.55 -2.62 -0.45
N ALA A 58 -30.77 -3.68 -0.75
CA ALA A 58 -29.34 -3.56 -1.04
C ALA A 58 -29.09 -2.61 -2.22
N LYS A 59 -29.84 -2.78 -3.32
CA LYS A 59 -29.74 -1.92 -4.51
C LYS A 59 -30.14 -0.45 -4.20
N TYR A 60 -31.15 -0.26 -3.36
CA TYR A 60 -31.60 1.07 -2.97
C TYR A 60 -30.54 1.86 -2.21
N PHE A 61 -29.86 1.18 -1.28
CA PHE A 61 -28.82 1.78 -0.45
C PHE A 61 -27.40 1.69 -1.09
N ASN A 62 -27.29 1.05 -2.25
CA ASN A 62 -26.01 0.81 -2.94
C ASN A 62 -25.00 0.04 -2.07
N VAL A 63 -25.44 -1.02 -1.41
CA VAL A 63 -24.64 -1.91 -0.57
C VAL A 63 -24.76 -3.36 -1.05
N SER A 64 -23.84 -4.23 -0.63
CA SER A 64 -23.95 -5.67 -0.93
C SER A 64 -25.01 -6.37 -0.06
N LEU A 65 -25.51 -7.53 -0.49
CA LEU A 65 -26.36 -8.37 0.35
C LEU A 65 -25.60 -8.87 1.58
N ASP A 66 -24.33 -9.19 1.41
CA ASP A 66 -23.46 -9.65 2.49
C ASP A 66 -23.31 -8.56 3.57
N TYR A 67 -23.17 -7.29 3.15
CA TYR A 67 -23.23 -6.16 4.07
C TYR A 67 -24.50 -6.19 4.92
N LEU A 68 -25.69 -6.31 4.29
CA LEU A 68 -26.95 -6.31 5.02
C LEU A 68 -27.10 -7.51 5.96
N ASN A 69 -26.64 -8.68 5.55
CA ASN A 69 -26.70 -9.92 6.35
C ASN A 69 -25.71 -9.92 7.53
N GLY A 70 -24.74 -9.01 7.53
CA GLY A 70 -23.68 -9.01 8.52
C GLY A 70 -22.52 -9.94 8.16
N ASP A 71 -22.56 -10.48 6.95
CA ASP A 71 -21.47 -11.28 6.36
C ASP A 71 -20.42 -10.37 5.72
N GLU A 72 -20.27 -9.14 6.23
CA GLU A 72 -19.14 -8.34 5.82
C GLU A 72 -17.89 -9.18 6.00
N LEU A 73 -17.14 -9.28 4.92
CA LEU A 73 -15.76 -9.66 4.96
C LEU A 73 -15.00 -8.57 5.73
N SER A 74 -15.25 -8.46 7.05
CA SER A 74 -14.27 -7.84 7.93
C SER A 74 -13.00 -8.67 7.77
N ASP A 75 -11.86 -8.02 7.80
CA ASP A 75 -10.56 -8.72 7.72
C ASP A 75 -10.54 -9.95 8.64
N GLU A 76 -11.12 -9.86 9.85
CA GLU A 76 -11.26 -10.96 10.79
C GLU A 76 -12.10 -12.14 10.27
N ASN A 77 -13.18 -11.89 9.51
CA ASN A 77 -14.02 -12.94 8.91
C ASN A 77 -13.38 -13.55 7.66
N LEU A 78 -12.65 -12.78 6.87
CA LEU A 78 -11.86 -13.27 5.74
C LEU A 78 -10.80 -14.27 6.23
N PHE A 79 -10.06 -13.93 7.26
CA PHE A 79 -9.01 -14.77 7.82
C PHE A 79 -9.53 -16.03 8.53
N SER A 80 -10.74 -15.99 9.11
CA SER A 80 -11.38 -17.18 9.70
C SER A 80 -11.94 -18.14 8.65
N LYS A 81 -12.36 -17.62 7.48
CA LYS A 81 -12.97 -18.38 6.40
C LYS A 81 -11.96 -19.01 5.44
N TYR A 82 -10.81 -18.36 5.23
CA TYR A 82 -9.79 -18.78 4.28
C TYR A 82 -8.44 -18.97 4.98
N THR A 83 -8.01 -20.21 5.13
CA THR A 83 -6.75 -20.56 5.82
C THR A 83 -5.48 -20.14 5.07
N ASN A 84 -5.60 -19.77 3.81
CA ASN A 84 -4.50 -19.33 2.96
C ASN A 84 -4.40 -17.79 2.84
N ILE A 85 -5.23 -17.05 3.57
CA ILE A 85 -5.19 -15.59 3.62
C ILE A 85 -4.72 -15.19 5.02
N MET A 86 -3.62 -14.45 5.08
CA MET A 86 -3.08 -13.92 6.33
C MET A 86 -3.05 -12.39 6.28
N PRO A 87 -3.40 -11.69 7.39
CA PRO A 87 -3.23 -10.25 7.45
C PRO A 87 -1.74 -9.90 7.40
N ILE A 88 -1.38 -9.00 6.52
CA ILE A 88 -0.04 -8.43 6.49
C ILE A 88 -0.07 -7.17 7.34
N LYS A 89 0.76 -7.14 8.40
CA LYS A 89 1.00 -5.90 9.13
C LYS A 89 1.86 -4.99 8.26
N THR A 90 1.42 -3.76 8.07
CA THR A 90 2.16 -2.76 7.28
C THR A 90 2.79 -1.70 8.16
N GLN A 91 3.84 -1.07 7.65
CA GLN A 91 4.48 0.13 8.18
C GLN A 91 4.65 1.15 7.06
N ARG A 92 4.73 2.42 7.42
CA ARG A 92 4.94 3.51 6.47
C ARG A 92 6.41 3.87 6.42
N ILE A 93 6.98 3.86 5.23
CA ILE A 93 8.38 4.21 4.97
C ILE A 93 8.41 5.51 4.16
N PRO A 94 9.19 6.54 4.57
CA PRO A 94 9.28 7.78 3.83
C PRO A 94 9.93 7.58 2.46
N LEU A 95 9.31 8.11 1.41
CA LEU A 95 9.92 8.23 0.10
C LEU A 95 10.76 9.51 0.09
N LEU A 96 12.05 9.35 -0.10
CA LEU A 96 12.96 10.50 -0.28
C LEU A 96 12.94 10.89 -1.75
N GLY A 97 12.75 12.19 -2.01
CA GLY A 97 12.81 12.79 -3.33
C GLY A 97 14.26 12.96 -3.82
N GLU A 98 14.63 14.18 -4.14
CA GLU A 98 16.01 14.50 -4.50
C GLU A 98 16.88 14.58 -3.25
N ILE A 99 18.12 14.05 -3.35
CA ILE A 99 19.12 14.19 -2.29
C ILE A 99 19.99 15.37 -2.66
N ALA A 100 19.87 16.46 -1.93
CA ALA A 100 20.74 17.63 -2.11
C ALA A 100 21.90 17.60 -1.10
N CYS A 101 23.11 17.93 -1.56
CA CYS A 101 24.32 18.10 -0.75
C CYS A 101 24.72 16.90 0.13
N GLY A 102 24.47 15.67 -0.34
CA GLY A 102 24.94 14.45 0.34
C GLY A 102 24.25 14.12 1.66
N GLU A 103 23.26 14.88 2.08
CA GLU A 103 22.38 14.54 3.20
C GLU A 103 20.94 14.31 2.70
N PRO A 104 20.26 13.23 3.16
CA PRO A 104 18.84 13.07 2.89
C PRO A 104 18.09 14.26 3.48
N ILE A 105 17.57 15.13 2.64
CA ILE A 105 16.66 16.17 3.12
C ILE A 105 15.37 15.46 3.47
N TYR A 106 15.12 15.31 4.75
CA TYR A 106 13.77 15.09 5.25
C TYR A 106 13.05 16.42 5.04
N ALA A 107 12.41 16.60 3.89
CA ALA A 107 11.58 17.75 3.64
C ALA A 107 10.43 17.74 4.67
N ASP A 108 10.56 18.57 5.71
CA ASP A 108 9.65 18.60 6.85
C ASP A 108 8.26 19.15 6.51
N GLU A 109 8.06 19.69 5.31
CA GLU A 109 6.81 20.34 4.93
C GLU A 109 6.11 19.80 3.68
N ASP A 110 6.78 18.98 2.84
CA ASP A 110 6.16 18.32 1.68
C ASP A 110 6.22 16.79 1.80
N ARG A 111 5.64 16.25 2.88
CA ARG A 111 5.47 14.80 3.09
C ARG A 111 4.40 14.22 2.17
N GLU A 112 4.52 14.41 0.88
CA GLU A 112 3.55 13.83 -0.07
C GLU A 112 3.67 12.33 -0.25
N SER A 113 4.71 11.67 0.26
CA SER A 113 4.89 10.27 -0.08
C SER A 113 5.46 9.44 1.06
N TYR A 114 4.58 8.74 1.76
CA TYR A 114 4.93 7.53 2.49
C TYR A 114 4.45 6.33 1.67
N ILE A 115 5.29 5.30 1.61
CA ILE A 115 4.95 4.03 0.96
C ILE A 115 4.67 2.98 2.04
N GLU A 116 3.59 2.25 1.90
CA GLU A 116 3.25 1.15 2.81
C GLU A 116 3.96 -0.13 2.39
N ILE A 117 4.61 -0.80 3.35
CA ILE A 117 5.34 -2.05 3.15
C ILE A 117 5.10 -2.99 4.33
N GLY A 118 5.21 -4.29 4.11
CA GLY A 118 5.10 -5.28 5.18
C GLY A 118 6.14 -5.07 6.30
N THR A 119 5.75 -5.27 7.56
CA THR A 119 6.62 -5.06 8.73
C THR A 119 7.77 -6.05 8.84
N ASP A 120 7.76 -7.13 8.07
CA ASP A 120 8.85 -8.10 7.91
C ASP A 120 10.04 -7.52 7.15
N ILE A 121 9.83 -6.52 6.30
CA ILE A 121 10.87 -5.83 5.55
C ILE A 121 11.41 -4.68 6.40
N LYS A 122 12.68 -4.78 6.81
CA LYS A 122 13.34 -3.75 7.63
C LYS A 122 14.00 -2.73 6.71
N ALA A 123 13.31 -1.62 6.48
CA ALA A 123 13.79 -0.47 5.72
C ALA A 123 13.57 0.81 6.52
N ASP A 124 14.41 1.81 6.29
CA ASP A 124 14.35 3.10 6.97
C ASP A 124 13.79 4.20 6.07
N PHE A 125 14.04 4.09 4.76
CA PHE A 125 13.51 4.99 3.72
C PHE A 125 13.39 4.25 2.39
N CYS A 126 12.78 4.87 1.40
CA CYS A 126 12.75 4.37 0.03
C CYS A 126 13.10 5.47 -0.98
N LEU A 127 13.54 5.03 -2.15
CA LEU A 127 13.90 5.87 -3.29
C LEU A 127 13.12 5.40 -4.52
N ARG A 128 12.82 6.33 -5.42
CA ARG A 128 12.31 5.97 -6.75
C ARG A 128 13.49 5.69 -7.67
N ALA A 129 13.55 4.51 -8.24
CA ALA A 129 14.55 4.16 -9.25
C ALA A 129 14.34 5.02 -10.51
N LYS A 130 15.45 5.49 -11.11
CA LYS A 130 15.45 6.27 -12.34
C LYS A 130 16.37 5.62 -13.37
N GLY A 131 15.85 5.43 -14.57
CA GLY A 131 16.58 4.80 -15.66
C GLY A 131 16.63 3.27 -15.57
N ASP A 132 17.49 2.67 -16.37
CA ASP A 132 17.55 1.23 -16.60
C ASP A 132 18.87 0.57 -16.14
N SER A 133 19.69 1.31 -15.39
CA SER A 133 21.01 0.82 -14.96
C SER A 133 20.97 -0.44 -14.09
N MET A 134 19.79 -0.80 -13.52
CA MET A 134 19.62 -1.94 -12.61
C MET A 134 18.64 -3.00 -13.16
N ILE A 135 18.39 -3.00 -14.46
CA ILE A 135 17.36 -3.85 -15.11
C ILE A 135 17.61 -5.36 -14.91
N ASN A 136 18.85 -5.81 -14.89
CA ASN A 136 19.18 -7.23 -14.66
C ASN A 136 18.99 -7.65 -13.20
N ALA A 137 18.92 -6.70 -12.27
CA ALA A 137 18.48 -6.92 -10.90
C ALA A 137 16.95 -6.86 -10.76
N ARG A 138 16.21 -6.75 -11.88
CA ARG A 138 14.75 -6.58 -11.96
C ARG A 138 14.24 -5.28 -11.33
N ILE A 139 15.09 -4.29 -11.14
CA ILE A 139 14.71 -2.95 -10.71
C ILE A 139 14.57 -2.09 -11.97
N LEU A 140 13.36 -1.65 -12.24
CA LEU A 140 12.99 -0.90 -13.44
C LEU A 140 12.80 0.59 -13.13
N ASP A 141 12.76 1.38 -14.18
CA ASP A 141 12.45 2.81 -14.08
C ASP A 141 11.08 3.03 -13.41
N GLY A 142 11.05 3.87 -12.38
CA GLY A 142 9.86 4.18 -11.60
C GLY A 142 9.62 3.27 -10.39
N ASP A 143 10.32 2.14 -10.25
CA ASP A 143 10.20 1.25 -9.10
C ASP A 143 10.54 1.95 -7.78
N ILE A 144 9.87 1.56 -6.71
CA ILE A 144 10.18 2.02 -5.36
C ILE A 144 11.15 1.04 -4.71
N VAL A 145 12.35 1.49 -4.38
CA VAL A 145 13.39 0.66 -3.75
C VAL A 145 13.52 1.02 -2.28
N PHE A 146 13.37 0.02 -1.42
CA PHE A 146 13.42 0.15 0.04
C PHE A 146 14.85 -0.04 0.54
N ILE A 147 15.33 0.92 1.32
CA ILE A 147 16.71 1.02 1.76
C ILE A 147 16.78 0.89 3.28
N ARG A 148 17.63 -0.01 3.75
CA ARG A 148 18.06 -0.07 5.15
C ARG A 148 19.31 0.78 5.32
N LYS A 149 19.21 1.82 6.16
CA LYS A 149 20.31 2.77 6.40
C LYS A 149 21.51 2.07 7.05
N GLN A 150 22.62 2.08 6.37
CA GLN A 150 23.91 1.59 6.86
C GLN A 150 25.06 2.16 6.03
N PRO A 151 26.19 2.53 6.67
CA PRO A 151 27.31 3.15 5.97
C PRO A 151 28.19 2.17 5.18
N ILE A 152 28.02 0.88 5.41
CA ILE A 152 28.82 -0.19 4.79
C ILE A 152 27.87 -1.29 4.32
N VAL A 153 28.17 -1.87 3.17
CA VAL A 153 27.46 -3.03 2.61
C VAL A 153 28.48 -4.11 2.24
N ASP A 154 28.04 -5.36 2.21
CA ASP A 154 28.90 -6.47 1.81
C ASP A 154 29.11 -6.48 0.29
N ASN A 155 30.26 -7.03 -0.14
CA ASN A 155 30.55 -7.14 -1.57
C ASN A 155 29.48 -7.95 -2.31
N GLY A 156 29.01 -7.39 -3.41
CA GLY A 156 27.94 -7.97 -4.22
C GLY A 156 26.54 -7.53 -3.81
N GLU A 157 26.36 -6.73 -2.76
CA GLU A 157 25.07 -6.16 -2.40
C GLU A 157 24.72 -4.92 -3.24
N ILE A 158 23.43 -4.70 -3.46
CA ILE A 158 22.94 -3.47 -4.10
C ILE A 158 22.74 -2.42 -3.01
N ALA A 159 23.27 -1.24 -3.24
CA ALA A 159 23.19 -0.13 -2.31
C ALA A 159 22.74 1.15 -3.02
N ALA A 160 22.11 2.04 -2.25
CA ALA A 160 21.95 3.42 -2.60
C ALA A 160 23.25 4.16 -2.25
N VAL A 161 23.83 4.79 -3.25
CA VAL A 161 25.11 5.52 -3.17
C VAL A 161 24.94 6.93 -3.67
N ILE A 162 25.59 7.89 -3.05
CA ILE A 162 25.70 9.26 -3.56
C ILE A 162 27.00 9.36 -4.36
N ILE A 163 26.89 9.86 -5.57
CA ILE A 163 27.97 10.19 -6.50
C ILE A 163 27.62 11.57 -7.08
N ASP A 164 28.54 12.53 -7.00
CA ASP A 164 28.33 13.88 -7.55
C ASP A 164 26.99 14.52 -7.11
N ASP A 165 26.66 14.38 -5.80
CA ASP A 165 25.42 14.86 -5.19
C ASP A 165 24.12 14.18 -5.69
N GLU A 166 24.20 13.12 -6.48
CA GLU A 166 23.06 12.35 -6.93
C GLU A 166 23.00 10.95 -6.27
N ALA A 167 21.81 10.55 -5.82
CA ALA A 167 21.59 9.18 -5.35
C ALA A 167 21.39 8.23 -6.52
N THR A 168 22.15 7.16 -6.53
CA THR A 168 22.06 6.08 -7.54
C THR A 168 22.09 4.70 -6.89
N LEU A 169 21.58 3.70 -7.61
CA LEU A 169 21.66 2.29 -7.19
C LEU A 169 22.77 1.60 -7.96
N LYS A 170 23.66 0.92 -7.24
CA LYS A 170 24.74 0.13 -7.83
C LYS A 170 24.98 -1.12 -6.99
N ARG A 171 25.56 -2.14 -7.63
CA ARG A 171 26.15 -3.28 -6.92
C ARG A 171 27.54 -2.89 -6.47
N VAL A 172 27.81 -3.04 -5.18
CA VAL A 172 29.00 -2.52 -4.51
C VAL A 172 30.03 -3.62 -4.33
N TYR A 173 31.31 -3.32 -4.68
CA TYR A 173 32.47 -4.17 -4.38
C TYR A 173 33.58 -3.29 -3.82
N TYR A 174 33.93 -3.50 -2.56
CA TYR A 174 35.03 -2.79 -1.91
C TYR A 174 36.19 -3.73 -1.65
N TYR A 175 37.39 -3.30 -2.04
CA TYR A 175 38.65 -4.02 -1.89
C TYR A 175 39.59 -3.25 -0.97
N PRO A 176 39.54 -3.48 0.36
CA PRO A 176 40.30 -2.67 1.33
C PRO A 176 41.81 -2.74 1.13
N GLN A 177 42.37 -3.86 0.65
CA GLN A 177 43.81 -4.01 0.41
C GLN A 177 44.35 -3.08 -0.67
N SER A 178 43.54 -2.73 -1.65
CA SER A 178 43.91 -1.81 -2.74
C SER A 178 43.27 -0.44 -2.62
N GLY A 179 42.47 -0.19 -1.57
CA GLY A 179 41.70 1.07 -1.42
C GLY A 179 40.82 1.34 -2.63
N LYS A 180 40.18 0.29 -3.18
CA LYS A 180 39.41 0.35 -4.41
C LYS A 180 37.95 0.06 -4.16
N LEU A 181 37.05 0.92 -4.65
CA LEU A 181 35.62 0.72 -4.71
C LEU A 181 35.18 0.58 -6.16
N VAL A 182 34.39 -0.46 -6.44
CA VAL A 182 33.76 -0.67 -7.75
C VAL A 182 32.25 -0.63 -7.58
N LEU A 183 31.60 0.24 -8.30
CA LEU A 183 30.15 0.39 -8.35
C LEU A 183 29.66 -0.10 -9.71
N THR A 184 29.08 -1.29 -9.71
CA THR A 184 28.69 -1.99 -10.94
C THR A 184 27.20 -1.80 -11.20
N PRO A 185 26.81 -1.28 -12.37
CA PRO A 185 25.40 -1.31 -12.81
C PRO A 185 24.99 -2.75 -13.13
N GLU A 186 23.73 -3.05 -13.00
CA GLU A 186 23.10 -4.32 -13.41
C GLU A 186 22.49 -4.18 -14.82
N ASN A 187 23.22 -3.54 -15.72
CA ASN A 187 22.91 -3.41 -17.13
C ASN A 187 24.24 -3.32 -17.91
N PRO A 188 24.54 -4.29 -18.81
CA PRO A 188 25.79 -4.30 -19.57
C PRO A 188 25.99 -3.11 -20.53
N ALA A 189 24.96 -2.31 -20.74
CA ALA A 189 25.07 -1.06 -21.52
C ALA A 189 25.86 0.05 -20.80
N TYR A 190 26.10 -0.12 -19.49
CA TYR A 190 26.82 0.85 -18.67
C TYR A 190 28.11 0.25 -18.11
N GLU A 191 29.19 1.03 -18.14
CA GLU A 191 30.47 0.64 -17.56
C GLU A 191 30.44 0.73 -16.02
N PRO A 192 31.18 -0.16 -15.31
CA PRO A 192 31.41 -0.01 -13.88
C PRO A 192 32.16 1.26 -13.56
N LEU A 193 31.79 1.95 -12.48
CA LEU A 193 32.52 3.09 -11.94
C LEU A 193 33.57 2.57 -10.95
N VAL A 194 34.79 3.08 -11.05
CA VAL A 194 35.91 2.66 -10.22
C VAL A 194 36.52 3.86 -9.52
N TYR A 195 36.60 3.81 -8.20
CA TYR A 195 37.14 4.87 -7.35
C TYR A 195 38.32 4.32 -6.54
N ILE A 196 39.41 5.09 -6.43
CA ILE A 196 40.65 4.66 -5.74
C ILE A 196 41.20 5.82 -4.89
N GLY A 197 41.67 5.49 -3.67
CA GLY A 197 42.34 6.45 -2.80
C GLY A 197 41.45 7.61 -2.36
N GLU A 198 41.83 8.85 -2.70
CA GLU A 198 41.13 10.05 -2.26
C GLU A 198 39.73 10.21 -2.88
N GLU A 199 39.50 9.66 -4.07
CA GLU A 199 38.18 9.68 -4.73
C GLU A 199 37.08 8.99 -3.91
N LEU A 200 37.46 8.10 -3.01
CA LEU A 200 36.51 7.41 -2.12
C LEU A 200 35.80 8.37 -1.16
N ASN A 201 36.38 9.54 -0.88
CA ASN A 201 35.80 10.56 -0.02
C ASN A 201 34.58 11.25 -0.65
N GLU A 202 34.45 11.17 -1.96
CA GLU A 202 33.33 11.74 -2.73
C GLU A 202 32.13 10.79 -2.80
N ILE A 203 32.32 9.54 -2.36
CA ILE A 203 31.29 8.49 -2.43
C ILE A 203 30.71 8.24 -1.05
N LYS A 204 29.40 8.34 -0.93
CA LYS A 204 28.69 8.06 0.33
C LYS A 204 27.68 6.91 0.12
N ILE A 205 27.82 5.85 0.89
CA ILE A 205 26.82 4.78 0.93
C ILE A 205 25.71 5.22 1.88
N LEU A 206 24.48 5.29 1.38
CA LEU A 206 23.30 5.62 2.17
C LEU A 206 22.75 4.39 2.88
N GLY A 207 22.77 3.24 2.20
CA GLY A 207 22.26 2.00 2.76
C GLY A 207 22.11 0.90 1.73
N LYS A 208 21.76 -0.28 2.24
CA LYS A 208 21.51 -1.50 1.46
C LYS A 208 20.09 -1.52 0.92
N ALA A 209 19.90 -1.83 -0.36
CA ALA A 209 18.60 -2.17 -0.93
C ALA A 209 18.14 -3.53 -0.39
N VAL A 210 16.98 -3.55 0.25
CA VAL A 210 16.44 -4.75 0.91
C VAL A 210 15.22 -5.34 0.22
N ALA A 211 14.47 -4.50 -0.49
CA ALA A 211 13.30 -4.88 -1.28
C ALA A 211 13.03 -3.83 -2.35
N PHE A 212 12.18 -4.15 -3.31
CA PHE A 212 11.60 -3.18 -4.24
C PHE A 212 10.14 -3.53 -4.54
N GLN A 213 9.39 -2.53 -4.98
CA GLN A 213 8.00 -2.64 -5.42
C GLN A 213 7.90 -2.11 -6.84
N SER A 214 7.34 -2.93 -7.72
CA SER A 214 7.06 -2.60 -9.12
C SER A 214 5.57 -2.61 -9.39
N ASP A 215 5.13 -1.75 -10.29
CA ASP A 215 3.79 -1.81 -10.85
C ASP A 215 3.69 -2.91 -11.90
N VAL A 216 2.57 -3.64 -11.88
CA VAL A 216 2.26 -4.60 -12.95
C VAL A 216 1.81 -3.81 -14.18
N LYS A 217 2.55 -3.96 -15.29
CA LYS A 217 2.25 -3.32 -16.57
C LYS A 217 1.60 -4.29 -17.53
#